data_efbea8553136fdf2c616c3634a8a726f
#
_entry.id   efbea8553136fdf2c616c3634a8a726f
#
_cell.length_a   1.000
_cell.length_b   1.000
_cell.length_c   1.000
_cell.angle_alpha   90.00
_cell.angle_beta   90.00
_cell.angle_gamma   90.00
#
_symmetry.space_group_name_H-M   'P 1'
#
loop_
_entity.id
_entity.type
_entity.pdbx_description
1 polymer ?
#
loop_
_entity_poly.entity_id
_entity_poly.type
_entity_poly.pdbx_seq_one_letter_code
_entity_poly.pdbx_strand_id
1 'polypeptide(L)'
;MINVRKATLNDETEVFELLKKLLSPQAPDSSRIHTPASAGIFRELITDESKGTVIVAEEDGKLVGVITLSYPIAIRCVGRYTCIEEFIVSETMRGRGVGSGLLEAALNEAKKQGCFEIQVNNPSELGYPLYIRQNIKDAGKHLKKRLKE
;
A
#
# COMPACT_ATOMS: atom_id res chain seq x y z
N MET A 1 -18.52 9.20 -7.93
CA MET A 1 -18.51 7.82 -7.38
C MET A 1 -17.08 7.30 -7.36
N ILE A 2 -16.69 6.72 -6.26
CA ILE A 2 -15.34 6.20 -6.07
C ILE A 2 -15.29 4.75 -6.53
N ASN A 3 -14.34 4.45 -7.41
CA ASN A 3 -14.11 3.11 -7.92
C ASN A 3 -12.78 2.57 -7.38
N VAL A 4 -12.83 1.46 -6.66
CA VAL A 4 -11.64 0.78 -6.13
C VAL A 4 -11.35 -0.41 -7.03
N ARG A 5 -10.11 -0.47 -7.53
CA ARG A 5 -9.70 -1.50 -8.49
C ARG A 5 -8.20 -1.77 -8.39
N LYS A 6 -7.76 -2.86 -8.99
CA LYS A 6 -6.33 -3.10 -9.16
C LYS A 6 -5.74 -2.07 -10.13
N ALA A 7 -4.52 -1.63 -9.85
CA ALA A 7 -3.81 -0.73 -10.74
C ALA A 7 -3.41 -1.45 -12.03
N THR A 8 -3.26 -0.67 -13.09
CA THR A 8 -2.71 -1.11 -14.36
C THR A 8 -1.41 -0.37 -14.64
N LEU A 9 -0.68 -0.79 -15.67
CA LEU A 9 0.57 -0.12 -16.06
C LEU A 9 0.35 1.36 -16.38
N ASN A 10 -0.85 1.73 -16.85
CA ASN A 10 -1.18 3.11 -17.17
C ASN A 10 -1.33 4.01 -15.94
N ASP A 11 -1.40 3.44 -14.75
CA ASP A 11 -1.56 4.20 -13.51
C ASP A 11 -0.23 4.66 -12.91
N GLU A 12 0.90 4.29 -13.51
CA GLU A 12 2.23 4.51 -12.92
C GLU A 12 2.44 5.96 -12.47
N THR A 13 2.25 6.92 -13.36
CA THR A 13 2.53 8.33 -13.05
C THR A 13 1.68 8.84 -11.88
N GLU A 14 0.37 8.58 -11.92
CA GLU A 14 -0.52 9.05 -10.85
C GLU A 14 -0.25 8.34 -9.52
N VAL A 15 0.07 7.04 -9.55
CA VAL A 15 0.43 6.31 -8.34
C VAL A 15 1.65 6.94 -7.68
N PHE A 16 2.71 7.22 -8.47
CA PHE A 16 3.91 7.83 -7.91
C PHE A 16 3.68 9.28 -7.43
N GLU A 17 2.78 10.01 -8.07
CA GLU A 17 2.40 11.34 -7.59
C GLU A 17 1.75 11.27 -6.19
N LEU A 18 0.92 10.26 -5.96
CA LEU A 18 0.33 10.03 -4.63
C LEU A 18 1.40 9.58 -3.63
N LEU A 19 2.27 8.66 -4.01
CA LEU A 19 3.29 8.11 -3.11
C LEU A 19 4.31 9.16 -2.67
N LYS A 20 4.60 10.16 -3.48
CA LYS A 20 5.47 11.27 -3.08
C LYS A 20 5.00 11.96 -1.81
N LYS A 21 3.70 11.97 -1.57
CA LYS A 21 3.11 12.62 -0.39
C LYS A 21 3.32 11.83 0.91
N LEU A 22 3.75 10.56 0.82
CA LEU A 22 4.10 9.77 2.01
C LEU A 22 5.43 10.21 2.61
N LEU A 23 6.28 10.86 1.80
CA LEU A 23 7.56 11.32 2.29
C LEU A 23 7.43 12.72 2.87
N SER A 24 8.05 12.93 4.02
CA SER A 24 8.16 14.26 4.59
C SER A 24 8.92 15.17 3.62
N PRO A 25 8.54 16.45 3.48
CA PRO A 25 9.33 17.41 2.69
C PRO A 25 10.80 17.50 3.13
N GLN A 26 11.09 17.10 4.37
CA GLN A 26 12.47 17.06 4.87
C GLN A 26 13.13 15.70 4.67
N ALA A 27 12.43 14.71 4.12
CA ALA A 27 13.04 13.42 3.83
C ALA A 27 14.10 13.61 2.74
N PRO A 28 15.34 13.14 2.96
CA PRO A 28 16.43 13.45 2.03
C PRO A 28 16.28 12.81 0.64
N ASP A 29 15.29 11.94 0.43
CA ASP A 29 15.19 11.13 -0.78
C ASP A 29 13.83 11.10 -1.45
N SER A 30 13.07 12.21 -1.42
CA SER A 30 11.82 12.30 -2.18
C SER A 30 12.05 12.04 -3.68
N SER A 31 13.26 12.31 -4.19
CA SER A 31 13.65 12.04 -5.58
C SER A 31 13.71 10.55 -5.91
N ARG A 32 13.81 9.67 -4.92
CA ARG A 32 13.87 8.21 -5.15
C ARG A 32 12.51 7.58 -5.43
N ILE A 33 11.43 8.29 -5.20
CA ILE A 33 10.09 7.69 -5.34
C ILE A 33 9.84 7.29 -6.79
N HIS A 34 10.12 8.16 -7.76
CA HIS A 34 9.85 7.81 -9.17
C HIS A 34 11.13 7.83 -9.99
N THR A 35 11.82 6.71 -10.02
CA THR A 35 13.04 6.48 -10.79
C THR A 35 12.83 5.27 -11.69
N PRO A 36 13.71 5.01 -12.67
CA PRO A 36 13.63 3.76 -13.44
C PRO A 36 13.60 2.50 -12.59
N ALA A 37 14.35 2.49 -11.47
CA ALA A 37 14.37 1.34 -10.57
C ALA A 37 13.02 1.12 -9.86
N SER A 38 12.44 2.19 -9.29
CA SER A 38 11.14 2.08 -8.61
C SER A 38 10.00 1.81 -9.61
N ALA A 39 10.07 2.37 -10.81
CA ALA A 39 9.12 2.07 -11.87
C ALA A 39 9.16 0.58 -12.25
N GLY A 40 10.36 -0.02 -12.25
CA GLY A 40 10.52 -1.46 -12.47
C GLY A 40 9.84 -2.29 -11.40
N ILE A 41 9.94 -1.87 -10.14
CA ILE A 41 9.26 -2.54 -9.02
C ILE A 41 7.74 -2.43 -9.19
N PHE A 42 7.24 -1.26 -9.55
CA PHE A 42 5.80 -1.08 -9.81
C PHE A 42 5.31 -2.06 -10.88
N ARG A 43 6.02 -2.15 -12.01
CA ARG A 43 5.66 -3.07 -13.09
C ARG A 43 5.70 -4.53 -12.64
N GLU A 44 6.67 -4.88 -11.83
CA GLU A 44 6.78 -6.23 -11.27
C GLU A 44 5.57 -6.57 -10.40
N LEU A 45 5.15 -5.64 -9.53
CA LEU A 45 3.97 -5.84 -8.70
C LEU A 45 2.67 -5.91 -9.51
N ILE A 46 2.60 -5.22 -10.65
CA ILE A 46 1.43 -5.26 -11.53
C ILE A 46 1.37 -6.59 -12.30
N THR A 47 2.52 -7.12 -12.72
CA THR A 47 2.58 -8.27 -13.63
C THR A 47 2.79 -9.61 -12.94
N ASP A 48 3.25 -9.62 -11.69
CA ASP A 48 3.49 -10.88 -10.94
C ASP A 48 2.68 -10.87 -9.64
N GLU A 49 1.48 -11.47 -9.70
CA GLU A 49 0.56 -11.53 -8.56
C GLU A 49 1.12 -12.27 -7.34
N SER A 50 2.17 -13.09 -7.52
CA SER A 50 2.77 -13.79 -6.40
C SER A 50 3.60 -12.89 -5.50
N LYS A 51 4.02 -11.74 -5.97
CA LYS A 51 4.89 -10.80 -5.24
C LYS A 51 4.14 -9.75 -4.48
N GLY A 52 3.03 -9.29 -5.01
CA GLY A 52 2.26 -8.22 -4.39
C GLY A 52 1.10 -7.77 -5.24
N THR A 53 0.47 -6.68 -4.80
CA THR A 53 -0.67 -6.10 -5.49
C THR A 53 -0.67 -4.59 -5.25
N VAL A 54 -1.06 -3.83 -6.26
CA VAL A 54 -1.30 -2.40 -6.14
C VAL A 54 -2.79 -2.16 -6.39
N ILE A 55 -3.46 -1.54 -5.43
CA ILE A 55 -4.89 -1.24 -5.52
C ILE A 55 -5.05 0.26 -5.45
N VAL A 56 -5.87 0.81 -6.34
CA VAL A 56 -6.11 2.23 -6.46
C VAL A 56 -7.59 2.56 -6.30
N ALA A 57 -7.86 3.77 -5.86
CA ALA A 57 -9.18 4.35 -5.83
C ALA A 57 -9.21 5.51 -6.81
N GLU A 58 -10.22 5.56 -7.67
CA GLU A 58 -10.36 6.67 -8.62
C GLU A 58 -11.74 7.30 -8.53
N GLU A 59 -11.80 8.58 -8.80
CA GLU A 59 -13.02 9.34 -8.92
C GLU A 59 -12.89 10.25 -10.14
N ASP A 60 -13.87 10.19 -11.04
CA ASP A 60 -13.90 10.98 -12.27
C ASP A 60 -12.60 10.85 -13.08
N GLY A 61 -12.08 9.63 -13.20
CA GLY A 61 -10.89 9.32 -13.97
C GLY A 61 -9.57 9.74 -13.34
N LYS A 62 -9.59 10.20 -12.09
CA LYS A 62 -8.38 10.64 -11.38
C LYS A 62 -8.15 9.75 -10.15
N LEU A 63 -6.90 9.34 -9.93
CA LEU A 63 -6.57 8.55 -8.75
C LEU A 63 -6.59 9.42 -7.49
N VAL A 64 -7.29 8.94 -6.47
CA VAL A 64 -7.46 9.64 -5.19
C VAL A 64 -6.91 8.84 -4.01
N GLY A 65 -6.43 7.64 -4.24
CA GLY A 65 -5.80 6.84 -3.21
C GLY A 65 -5.11 5.63 -3.78
N VAL A 66 -4.18 5.08 -3.01
CA VAL A 66 -3.44 3.88 -3.38
C VAL A 66 -3.04 3.11 -2.12
N ILE A 67 -3.10 1.79 -2.21
CA ILE A 67 -2.54 0.89 -1.21
C ILE A 67 -1.72 -0.17 -1.94
N THR A 68 -0.50 -0.44 -1.44
CA THR A 68 0.37 -1.44 -2.02
C THR A 68 0.62 -2.56 -1.03
N LEU A 69 0.66 -3.78 -1.54
CA LEU A 69 0.84 -5.00 -0.76
C LEU A 69 2.03 -5.76 -1.28
N SER A 70 2.79 -6.37 -0.37
CA SER A 70 3.77 -7.39 -0.70
C SER A 70 3.37 -8.70 -0.04
N TYR A 71 3.86 -9.83 -0.58
CA TYR A 71 3.53 -11.17 -0.09
C TYR A 71 4.79 -11.93 0.32
N PRO A 72 5.41 -11.58 1.46
CA PRO A 72 6.60 -12.32 1.92
C PRO A 72 6.27 -13.76 2.30
N ILE A 73 7.27 -14.61 2.21
CA ILE A 73 7.17 -16.02 2.61
C ILE A 73 7.80 -16.19 3.99
N ALA A 74 7.12 -16.90 4.87
CA ALA A 74 7.64 -17.18 6.20
C ALA A 74 7.29 -18.61 6.63
N ILE A 75 8.26 -19.28 7.25
CA ILE A 75 8.05 -20.65 7.75
C ILE A 75 6.92 -20.68 8.79
N ARG A 76 6.88 -19.68 9.70
CA ARG A 76 5.84 -19.58 10.74
C ARG A 76 4.43 -19.46 10.16
N CYS A 77 4.32 -18.93 8.94
CA CYS A 77 3.04 -18.75 8.25
C CYS A 77 2.69 -19.94 7.34
N VAL A 78 3.61 -20.89 7.23
CA VAL A 78 3.50 -22.02 6.32
C VAL A 78 3.22 -21.56 4.88
N GLY A 79 3.83 -20.44 4.51
CA GLY A 79 3.63 -19.83 3.20
C GLY A 79 3.72 -18.32 3.25
N ARG A 80 2.87 -17.65 2.48
CA ARG A 80 2.90 -16.20 2.36
C ARG A 80 2.03 -15.52 3.42
N TYR A 81 2.43 -14.32 3.76
CA TYR A 81 1.58 -13.37 4.49
C TYR A 81 1.56 -12.06 3.70
N THR A 82 0.76 -11.10 4.11
CA THR A 82 0.62 -9.83 3.43
C THR A 82 1.21 -8.71 4.28
N CYS A 83 2.04 -7.85 3.67
CA CYS A 83 2.46 -6.59 4.27
C CYS A 83 1.84 -5.43 3.50
N ILE A 84 1.22 -4.50 4.22
CA ILE A 84 0.85 -3.21 3.64
C ILE A 84 2.11 -2.36 3.64
N GLU A 85 2.60 -2.02 2.45
CA GLU A 85 3.86 -1.29 2.29
C GLU A 85 3.63 0.22 2.21
N GLU A 86 2.71 0.65 1.36
CA GLU A 86 2.32 2.05 1.22
C GLU A 86 0.80 2.16 1.25
N PHE A 87 0.30 3.22 1.86
CA PHE A 87 -1.14 3.48 1.93
C PHE A 87 -1.36 4.98 2.06
N ILE A 88 -1.96 5.59 1.04
CA ILE A 88 -2.25 7.02 1.05
C ILE A 88 -3.57 7.34 0.36
N VAL A 89 -4.28 8.30 0.94
CA VAL A 89 -5.49 8.89 0.36
C VAL A 89 -5.22 10.37 0.16
N SER A 90 -5.63 10.89 -1.00
CA SER A 90 -5.52 12.31 -1.30
C SER A 90 -6.16 13.14 -0.19
N GLU A 91 -5.48 14.21 0.21
CA GLU A 91 -5.88 15.03 1.33
C GLU A 91 -7.31 15.55 1.20
N THR A 92 -7.70 15.97 -0.01
CA THR A 92 -9.05 16.49 -0.28
C THR A 92 -10.13 15.41 -0.21
N MET A 93 -9.75 14.14 -0.22
CA MET A 93 -10.69 13.01 -0.24
C MET A 93 -10.81 12.30 1.10
N ARG A 94 -10.10 12.77 2.12
CA ARG A 94 -10.16 12.17 3.46
C ARG A 94 -11.54 12.38 4.08
N GLY A 95 -11.97 11.40 4.89
CA GLY A 95 -13.28 11.45 5.52
C GLY A 95 -14.43 11.01 4.61
N ARG A 96 -14.15 10.54 3.39
CA ARG A 96 -15.16 10.11 2.42
C ARG A 96 -15.19 8.60 2.20
N GLY A 97 -14.51 7.83 3.06
CA GLY A 97 -14.52 6.37 2.98
C GLY A 97 -13.54 5.76 1.99
N VAL A 98 -12.69 6.56 1.34
CA VAL A 98 -11.71 6.05 0.36
C VAL A 98 -10.72 5.10 1.02
N GLY A 99 -10.18 5.48 2.17
CA GLY A 99 -9.23 4.65 2.90
C GLY A 99 -9.83 3.33 3.34
N SER A 100 -11.06 3.36 3.86
CA SER A 100 -11.77 2.14 4.27
C SER A 100 -12.00 1.21 3.08
N GLY A 101 -12.39 1.76 1.94
CA GLY A 101 -12.60 0.97 0.71
C GLY A 101 -11.32 0.31 0.21
N LEU A 102 -10.21 1.06 0.23
CA LEU A 102 -8.90 0.53 -0.15
C LEU A 102 -8.45 -0.59 0.78
N LEU A 103 -8.58 -0.38 2.09
CA LEU A 103 -8.17 -1.38 3.08
C LEU A 103 -9.03 -2.64 2.98
N GLU A 104 -10.34 -2.49 2.79
CA GLU A 104 -11.24 -3.64 2.58
C GLU A 104 -10.84 -4.43 1.33
N ALA A 105 -10.56 -3.75 0.23
CA ALA A 105 -10.10 -4.40 -0.99
C ALA A 105 -8.76 -5.13 -0.78
N ALA A 106 -7.86 -4.54 -0.01
CA ALA A 106 -6.57 -5.16 0.34
C ALA A 106 -6.78 -6.44 1.15
N LEU A 107 -7.67 -6.40 2.15
CA LEU A 107 -7.98 -7.58 2.96
C LEU A 107 -8.58 -8.70 2.11
N ASN A 108 -9.49 -8.35 1.21
CA ASN A 108 -10.11 -9.33 0.31
C ASN A 108 -9.08 -9.95 -0.64
N GLU A 109 -8.17 -9.14 -1.17
CA GLU A 109 -7.09 -9.64 -2.05
C GLU A 109 -6.12 -10.54 -1.30
N ALA A 110 -5.76 -10.18 -0.08
CA ALA A 110 -4.88 -11.01 0.75
C ALA A 110 -5.49 -12.39 1.02
N LYS A 111 -6.79 -12.43 1.31
CA LYS A 111 -7.53 -13.68 1.48
C LYS A 111 -7.56 -14.50 0.19
N LYS A 112 -7.83 -13.85 -0.93
CA LYS A 112 -7.86 -14.50 -2.24
C LYS A 112 -6.52 -15.12 -2.59
N GLN A 113 -5.41 -14.47 -2.21
CA GLN A 113 -4.06 -14.96 -2.43
C GLN A 113 -3.65 -16.06 -1.45
N GLY A 114 -4.51 -16.42 -0.50
CA GLY A 114 -4.24 -17.48 0.47
C GLY A 114 -3.24 -17.09 1.54
N CYS A 115 -3.08 -15.80 1.81
CA CYS A 115 -2.13 -15.34 2.81
C CYS A 115 -2.59 -15.67 4.24
N PHE A 116 -1.62 -16.03 5.09
CA PHE A 116 -1.86 -16.42 6.48
C PHE A 116 -2.36 -15.25 7.35
N GLU A 117 -1.77 -14.08 7.17
CA GLU A 117 -2.12 -12.89 7.94
C GLU A 117 -1.79 -11.62 7.16
N ILE A 118 -2.22 -10.47 7.64
CA ILE A 118 -1.87 -9.16 7.12
C ILE A 118 -1.22 -8.33 8.21
N GLN A 119 -0.17 -7.61 7.85
CA GLN A 119 0.58 -6.75 8.75
C GLN A 119 0.76 -5.37 8.15
N VAL A 120 0.88 -4.37 9.01
CA VAL A 120 1.35 -3.04 8.64
C VAL A 120 2.41 -2.63 9.66
N ASN A 121 3.57 -2.23 9.17
CA ASN A 121 4.66 -1.79 10.03
C ASN A 121 4.61 -0.29 10.21
N ASN A 122 4.70 0.16 11.47
CA ASN A 122 4.74 1.58 11.80
C ASN A 122 3.60 2.38 11.14
N PRO A 123 2.33 2.03 11.44
CA PRO A 123 1.20 2.73 10.83
C PRO A 123 1.20 4.20 11.22
N SER A 124 0.76 5.07 10.30
CA SER A 124 0.63 6.49 10.58
C SER A 124 -0.49 6.73 11.60
N GLU A 125 -0.43 7.84 12.32
CA GLU A 125 -1.51 8.23 13.24
C GLU A 125 -2.84 8.34 12.50
N LEU A 126 -2.81 8.83 11.28
CA LEU A 126 -4.00 9.02 10.45
C LEU A 126 -4.62 7.68 10.04
N GLY A 127 -3.77 6.70 9.70
CA GLY A 127 -4.23 5.37 9.27
C GLY A 127 -4.59 4.44 10.41
N TYR A 128 -4.03 4.65 11.59
CA TYR A 128 -4.20 3.74 12.73
C TYR A 128 -5.67 3.41 13.04
N PRO A 129 -6.59 4.36 13.11
CA PRO A 129 -8.00 4.03 13.38
C PRO A 129 -8.63 3.13 12.32
N LEU A 130 -8.23 3.25 11.05
CA LEU A 130 -8.74 2.39 9.98
C LEU A 130 -8.35 0.94 10.22
N TYR A 131 -7.09 0.72 10.60
CA TYR A 131 -6.59 -0.63 10.88
C TYR A 131 -7.32 -1.26 12.06
N ILE A 132 -7.48 -0.52 13.14
CA ILE A 132 -8.17 -1.00 14.35
C ILE A 132 -9.62 -1.36 14.05
N ARG A 133 -10.32 -0.56 13.26
CA ARG A 133 -11.72 -0.86 12.87
C ARG A 133 -11.83 -2.14 12.05
N GLN A 134 -10.77 -2.53 11.35
CA GLN A 134 -10.73 -3.77 10.58
C GLN A 134 -10.14 -4.94 11.38
N ASN A 135 -10.03 -4.80 12.70
CA ASN A 135 -9.48 -5.81 13.60
C ASN A 135 -8.01 -6.15 13.35
N ILE A 136 -7.26 -5.23 12.78
CA ILE A 136 -5.81 -5.34 12.70
C ILE A 136 -5.28 -4.79 14.01
N LYS A 137 -4.67 -5.66 14.83
CA LYS A 137 -4.32 -5.35 16.20
C LYS A 137 -2.86 -4.93 16.33
N ASP A 138 -2.59 -4.10 17.33
CA ASP A 138 -1.22 -3.75 17.68
C ASP A 138 -0.49 -5.02 18.15
N ALA A 139 0.53 -5.44 17.43
CA ALA A 139 1.25 -6.70 17.65
C ALA A 139 2.62 -6.49 18.32
N GLY A 140 2.96 -5.28 18.72
CA GLY A 140 4.20 -5.00 19.43
C GLY A 140 5.14 -4.04 18.71
N LYS A 141 6.43 -4.14 19.05
CA LYS A 141 7.44 -3.18 18.59
C LYS A 141 7.88 -3.44 17.16
N HIS A 142 8.14 -2.37 16.42
CA HIS A 142 8.73 -2.41 15.11
C HIS A 142 10.17 -1.90 15.21
N LEU A 143 11.13 -2.68 14.72
CA LEU A 143 12.55 -2.32 14.73
C LEU A 143 13.07 -2.32 13.30
N LYS A 144 13.83 -1.31 12.93
CA LYS A 144 14.45 -1.27 11.61
C LYS A 144 15.80 -0.56 11.63
N LYS A 145 16.65 -0.94 10.68
CA LYS A 145 17.92 -0.28 10.43
C LYS A 145 18.09 -0.16 8.92
N ARG A 146 18.39 1.03 8.44
CA ARG A 146 18.64 1.23 7.02
C ARG A 146 20.04 0.68 6.68
N LEU A 147 20.13 -0.14 5.65
CA LEU A 147 21.38 -0.77 5.21
C LEU A 147 22.01 -0.10 4.00
N LYS A 148 21.23 0.67 3.23
CA LYS A 148 21.70 1.44 2.08
C LYS A 148 21.68 2.92 2.40
N GLU A 149 22.66 3.63 1.91
CA GLU A 149 22.73 5.09 2.05
C GLU A 149 21.87 5.82 1.02
#